data_7261cdd013680551aac7f1c5fdc876d5
#
_entry.id   7261cdd013680551aac7f1c5fdc876d5
#
_cell.length_a   1.000
_cell.length_b   1.000
_cell.length_c   1.000
_cell.angle_alpha   90.00
_cell.angle_beta   90.00
_cell.angle_gamma   90.00
#
_symmetry.space_group_name_H-M   'P 1'
#
loop_
_entity.id
_entity.type
_entity.pdbx_description
1 polymer ?
#
loop_
_entity_poly.entity_id
_entity_poly.type
_entity_poly.pdbx_seq_one_letter_code
_entity_poly.pdbx_strand_id
1 'polypeptide(L)'
;MKMIHMECPNHPEATLEGYILDCELTFGQEKKRPAIIVCPGGGYVYCSPRESEPVALAYAAKGYHAFILRYSTGWDAAGFSPLEEMSWAVGYLREHAEKWNIDSEKILSCGFSAGGHLALAAGLMAENKVNGMILGYPAVTIPNMPGAFMLQLLTGKKEVTDEDAEQFNLLNKIT
;
A
#
# COMPACT_ATOMS: atom_id res chain seq x y z
N MET A 1 18.68 5.47 12.11
CA MET A 1 17.33 5.18 11.56
C MET A 1 16.34 6.18 12.14
N LYS A 2 15.52 6.82 11.30
CA LYS A 2 14.47 7.77 11.68
C LYS A 2 13.10 7.13 11.47
N MET A 3 12.17 7.31 12.41
CA MET A 3 10.77 6.93 12.24
C MET A 3 9.95 8.14 11.81
N ILE A 4 8.97 7.93 10.96
CA ILE A 4 7.97 8.92 10.57
C ILE A 4 6.56 8.36 10.78
N HIS A 5 5.62 9.28 11.00
CA HIS A 5 4.19 9.00 11.04
C HIS A 5 3.49 10.19 10.38
N MET A 6 2.73 9.92 9.32
CA MET A 6 2.07 10.94 8.51
C MET A 6 0.62 10.55 8.29
N GLU A 7 -0.29 11.49 8.50
CA GLU A 7 -1.71 11.32 8.16
C GLU A 7 -1.92 11.64 6.68
N CYS A 8 -2.80 10.88 6.02
CA CYS A 8 -3.21 11.17 4.66
C CYS A 8 -4.11 12.41 4.64
N PRO A 9 -3.80 13.47 3.88
CA PRO A 9 -4.52 14.74 3.99
C PRO A 9 -6.03 14.67 3.72
N ASN A 10 -6.45 13.81 2.81
CA ASN A 10 -7.87 13.67 2.43
C ASN A 10 -8.56 12.48 3.11
N HIS A 11 -7.81 11.65 3.81
CA HIS A 11 -8.28 10.42 4.46
C HIS A 11 -7.62 10.31 5.84
N PRO A 12 -8.13 11.03 6.86
CA PRO A 12 -7.48 11.11 8.18
C PRO A 12 -7.39 9.77 8.92
N GLU A 13 -8.19 8.79 8.51
CA GLU A 13 -8.14 7.41 9.03
C GLU A 13 -6.94 6.62 8.49
N ALA A 14 -6.32 7.10 7.41
CA ALA A 14 -5.16 6.46 6.81
C ALA A 14 -3.85 7.13 7.24
N THR A 15 -2.84 6.30 7.56
CA THR A 15 -1.51 6.79 7.95
C THR A 15 -0.40 6.07 7.23
N LEU A 16 0.70 6.79 6.96
CA LEU A 16 1.94 6.24 6.47
C LEU A 16 2.97 6.26 7.62
N GLU A 17 3.30 5.10 8.13
CA GLU A 17 4.37 4.89 9.11
C GLU A 17 5.63 4.47 8.38
N GLY A 18 6.82 4.94 8.81
CA GLY A 18 8.03 4.59 8.06
C GLY A 18 9.30 4.52 8.88
N TYR A 19 10.20 3.67 8.41
CA TYR A 19 11.55 3.44 8.90
C TYR A 19 12.54 3.90 7.84
N ILE A 20 13.09 5.11 8.04
CA ILE A 20 14.08 5.71 7.16
C ILE A 20 15.47 5.36 7.69
N LEU A 21 16.22 4.64 6.90
CA LEU A 21 17.57 4.21 7.24
C LEU A 21 18.58 5.35 7.02
N ASP A 22 19.66 5.34 7.79
CA ASP A 22 20.78 6.22 7.53
C ASP A 22 21.45 5.83 6.20
N CYS A 23 21.79 6.84 5.42
CA CYS A 23 22.35 6.66 4.07
C CYS A 23 23.80 7.10 3.96
N GLU A 24 24.40 7.58 5.06
CA GLU A 24 25.81 7.92 5.10
C GLU A 24 26.66 6.68 4.86
N LEU A 25 27.56 6.79 3.90
CA LEU A 25 28.58 5.79 3.65
C LEU A 25 29.93 6.31 4.17
N THR A 26 30.86 5.39 4.40
CA THR A 26 32.25 5.72 4.68
C THR A 26 32.78 6.65 3.56
N PHE A 27 33.46 7.74 3.93
CA PHE A 27 33.99 8.76 3.04
C PHE A 27 32.99 9.76 2.47
N GLY A 28 31.84 9.99 3.13
CA GLY A 28 30.92 11.06 2.77
C GLY A 28 30.13 10.85 1.47
N GLN A 29 30.07 9.62 0.99
CA GLN A 29 29.17 9.27 -0.13
C GLN A 29 27.79 8.94 0.41
N GLU A 30 26.77 9.51 -0.18
CA GLU A 30 25.37 9.15 0.08
C GLU A 30 24.90 8.10 -0.91
N LYS A 31 24.19 7.11 -0.41
CA LYS A 31 23.60 6.06 -1.25
C LYS A 31 22.08 6.21 -1.24
N LYS A 32 21.46 6.41 -2.41
CA LYS A 32 20.02 6.28 -2.55
C LYS A 32 19.61 4.82 -2.33
N ARG A 33 18.54 4.62 -1.57
CA ARG A 33 17.99 3.31 -1.22
C ARG A 33 16.62 3.12 -1.87
N PRO A 34 16.25 1.90 -2.24
CA PRO A 34 14.88 1.62 -2.62
C PRO A 34 13.94 1.81 -1.43
N ALA A 35 12.70 2.16 -1.72
CA ALA A 35 11.63 2.22 -0.75
C ALA A 35 10.61 1.09 -0.98
N ILE A 36 9.98 0.61 0.09
CA ILE A 36 8.90 -0.37 0.01
C ILE A 36 7.75 0.07 0.90
N ILE A 37 6.53 0.04 0.37
CA ILE A 37 5.29 0.31 1.10
C ILE A 37 4.60 -1.03 1.35
N VAL A 38 4.47 -1.39 2.61
CA VAL A 38 3.77 -2.61 3.04
C VAL A 38 2.29 -2.30 3.20
N CYS A 39 1.45 -3.09 2.52
CA CYS A 39 -0.01 -3.06 2.60
C CYS A 39 -0.48 -4.34 3.31
N PRO A 40 -0.81 -4.30 4.60
CA PRO A 40 -1.24 -5.47 5.35
C PRO A 40 -2.56 -6.03 4.83
N GLY A 41 -2.81 -7.32 5.00
CA GLY A 41 -4.11 -7.93 4.78
C GLY A 41 -5.11 -7.63 5.90
N GLY A 42 -6.29 -8.20 5.80
CA GLY A 42 -7.35 -8.06 6.79
C GLY A 42 -8.74 -7.83 6.19
N GLY A 43 -8.93 -8.18 4.90
CA GLY A 43 -10.23 -8.16 4.23
C GLY A 43 -10.86 -6.76 4.09
N TYR A 44 -10.06 -5.70 4.12
CA TYR A 44 -10.50 -4.31 4.26
C TYR A 44 -11.31 -4.03 5.53
N VAL A 45 -11.33 -4.96 6.49
CA VAL A 45 -11.97 -4.79 7.80
C VAL A 45 -11.00 -4.18 8.82
N TYR A 46 -9.73 -4.56 8.72
CA TYR A 46 -8.63 -4.05 9.54
C TYR A 46 -7.29 -4.24 8.82
N CYS A 47 -6.23 -3.60 9.33
CA CYS A 47 -4.86 -3.85 8.91
C CYS A 47 -4.19 -4.86 9.86
N SER A 48 -3.77 -6.02 9.33
CA SER A 48 -3.16 -7.11 10.10
C SER A 48 -1.84 -6.69 10.76
N PRO A 49 -1.72 -6.70 12.10
CA PRO A 49 -0.46 -6.33 12.76
C PRO A 49 0.71 -7.25 12.39
N ARG A 50 0.44 -8.53 12.11
CA ARG A 50 1.46 -9.52 11.73
C ARG A 50 2.09 -9.25 10.37
N GLU A 51 1.36 -8.59 9.49
CA GLU A 51 1.77 -8.26 8.12
C GLU A 51 2.20 -6.79 7.97
N SER A 52 2.26 -6.06 9.07
CA SER A 52 2.64 -4.65 9.15
C SER A 52 4.12 -4.49 9.53
N GLU A 53 4.36 -4.11 10.78
CA GLU A 53 5.70 -3.80 11.29
C GLU A 53 6.73 -4.93 11.12
N PRO A 54 6.42 -6.21 11.42
CA PRO A 54 7.39 -7.29 11.26
C PRO A 54 7.89 -7.42 9.82
N VAL A 55 7.02 -7.20 8.83
CA VAL A 55 7.37 -7.23 7.41
C VAL A 55 8.21 -6.02 7.04
N ALA A 56 7.80 -4.83 7.45
CA ALA A 56 8.55 -3.59 7.20
C ALA A 56 9.97 -3.67 7.78
N LEU A 57 10.12 -4.15 9.01
CA LEU A 57 11.43 -4.34 9.66
C LEU A 57 12.29 -5.37 8.93
N ALA A 58 11.72 -6.44 8.40
CA ALA A 58 12.44 -7.43 7.61
C ALA A 58 13.03 -6.82 6.32
N TYR A 59 12.29 -5.93 5.64
CA TYR A 59 12.78 -5.18 4.49
C TYR A 59 13.80 -4.11 4.90
N ALA A 60 13.60 -3.42 6.01
CA ALA A 60 14.57 -2.47 6.55
C ALA A 60 15.92 -3.15 6.82
N ALA A 61 15.91 -4.36 7.38
CA ALA A 61 17.13 -5.15 7.58
C ALA A 61 17.84 -5.54 6.26
N LYS A 62 17.15 -5.49 5.13
CA LYS A 62 17.70 -5.69 3.78
C LYS A 62 18.14 -4.40 3.09
N GLY A 63 18.00 -3.26 3.76
CA GLY A 63 18.49 -1.98 3.28
C GLY A 63 17.46 -1.14 2.53
N TYR A 64 16.18 -1.48 2.60
CA TYR A 64 15.08 -0.65 2.10
C TYR A 64 14.71 0.42 3.12
N HIS A 65 14.31 1.60 2.66
CA HIS A 65 13.42 2.43 3.45
C HIS A 65 12.06 1.73 3.46
N ALA A 66 11.56 1.38 4.63
CA ALA A 66 10.36 0.56 4.75
C ALA A 66 9.22 1.37 5.35
N PHE A 67 8.07 1.32 4.70
CA PHE A 67 6.88 2.05 5.09
C PHE A 67 5.71 1.08 5.24
N ILE A 68 4.75 1.44 6.07
CA ILE A 68 3.50 0.71 6.29
C ILE A 68 2.39 1.69 5.96
N LEU A 69 1.56 1.37 4.99
CA LEU A 69 0.31 2.09 4.76
C LEU A 69 -0.79 1.43 5.60
N ARG A 70 -1.21 2.11 6.66
CA ARG A 70 -2.44 1.77 7.37
C ARG A 70 -3.58 2.44 6.64
N TYR A 71 -4.07 1.78 5.62
CA TYR A 71 -5.13 2.28 4.76
C TYR A 71 -6.49 2.24 5.46
N SER A 72 -7.42 3.06 4.99
CA SER A 72 -8.81 3.11 5.46
C SER A 72 -9.46 1.73 5.38
N THR A 73 -10.16 1.36 6.44
CA THR A 73 -10.81 0.05 6.62
C THR A 73 -12.26 0.22 7.05
N GLY A 74 -13.03 -0.87 7.02
CA GLY A 74 -14.45 -0.76 7.29
C GLY A 74 -15.15 0.10 6.22
N TRP A 75 -16.12 0.88 6.62
CA TRP A 75 -16.88 1.73 5.71
C TRP A 75 -16.09 2.93 5.17
N ASP A 76 -14.95 3.27 5.79
CA ASP A 76 -14.05 4.32 5.32
C ASP A 76 -13.27 3.90 4.05
N ALA A 77 -13.26 2.59 3.73
CA ALA A 77 -12.70 2.08 2.47
C ALA A 77 -13.60 2.29 1.25
N ALA A 78 -14.81 2.86 1.45
CA ALA A 78 -15.79 3.05 0.39
C ALA A 78 -15.26 3.95 -0.76
N GLY A 79 -15.69 3.63 -1.98
CA GLY A 79 -15.16 4.31 -3.17
C GLY A 79 -13.74 3.90 -3.55
N PHE A 80 -13.21 2.87 -2.89
CA PHE A 80 -11.83 2.41 -3.00
C PHE A 80 -10.82 3.48 -2.54
N SER A 81 -11.17 4.26 -1.48
CA SER A 81 -10.27 5.24 -0.87
C SER A 81 -8.85 4.70 -0.58
N PRO A 82 -8.62 3.44 -0.20
CA PRO A 82 -7.27 2.88 -0.06
C PRO A 82 -6.38 3.03 -1.30
N LEU A 83 -6.95 3.06 -2.51
CA LEU A 83 -6.17 3.28 -3.73
C LEU A 83 -5.67 4.72 -3.85
N GLU A 84 -6.48 5.70 -3.48
CA GLU A 84 -6.09 7.11 -3.43
C GLU A 84 -5.01 7.35 -2.37
N GLU A 85 -5.17 6.72 -1.21
CA GLU A 85 -4.21 6.76 -0.11
C GLU A 85 -2.86 6.16 -0.50
N MET A 86 -2.88 5.04 -1.23
CA MET A 86 -1.65 4.43 -1.75
C MET A 86 -1.00 5.31 -2.81
N SER A 87 -1.80 5.93 -3.70
CA SER A 87 -1.31 6.91 -4.68
C SER A 87 -0.64 8.10 -4.00
N TRP A 88 -1.29 8.64 -2.96
CA TRP A 88 -0.72 9.69 -2.14
C TRP A 88 0.60 9.25 -1.49
N ALA A 89 0.65 8.08 -0.87
CA ALA A 89 1.86 7.58 -0.22
C ALA A 89 3.05 7.50 -1.19
N VAL A 90 2.83 6.97 -2.40
CA VAL A 90 3.86 6.90 -3.45
C VAL A 90 4.32 8.31 -3.87
N GLY A 91 3.38 9.22 -4.11
CA GLY A 91 3.65 10.61 -4.45
C GLY A 91 4.46 11.30 -3.34
N TYR A 92 4.06 11.12 -2.10
CA TYR A 92 4.74 11.66 -0.93
C TYR A 92 6.20 11.17 -0.80
N LEU A 93 6.44 9.88 -1.05
CA LEU A 93 7.81 9.35 -1.05
C LEU A 93 8.66 9.93 -2.18
N ARG A 94 8.09 10.14 -3.37
CA ARG A 94 8.78 10.78 -4.50
C ARG A 94 9.13 12.23 -4.21
N GLU A 95 8.21 13.00 -3.63
CA GLU A 95 8.43 14.39 -3.24
C GLU A 95 9.56 14.51 -2.21
N HIS A 96 9.68 13.54 -1.30
CA HIS A 96 10.69 13.53 -0.25
C HIS A 96 11.94 12.70 -0.61
N ALA A 97 12.08 12.24 -1.85
CA ALA A 97 13.12 11.32 -2.26
C ALA A 97 14.53 11.84 -2.01
N GLU A 98 14.80 13.10 -2.35
CA GLU A 98 16.11 13.73 -2.09
C GLU A 98 16.39 13.87 -0.59
N LYS A 99 15.41 14.31 0.18
CA LYS A 99 15.55 14.53 1.64
C LYS A 99 15.86 13.25 2.40
N TRP A 100 15.36 12.11 1.90
CA TRP A 100 15.49 10.81 2.57
C TRP A 100 16.41 9.85 1.84
N ASN A 101 17.08 10.30 0.78
CA ASN A 101 17.92 9.45 -0.08
C ASN A 101 17.18 8.21 -0.61
N ILE A 102 15.92 8.41 -1.02
CA ILE A 102 15.12 7.40 -1.71
C ILE A 102 15.49 7.41 -3.21
N ASP A 103 15.65 6.22 -3.79
CA ASP A 103 15.66 6.05 -5.24
C ASP A 103 14.20 6.10 -5.73
N SER A 104 13.80 7.23 -6.33
CA SER A 104 12.42 7.47 -6.80
C SER A 104 11.96 6.49 -7.87
N GLU A 105 12.91 5.84 -8.56
CA GLU A 105 12.64 4.81 -9.57
C GLU A 105 12.56 3.40 -8.97
N LYS A 106 12.67 3.27 -7.65
CA LYS A 106 12.61 2.01 -6.91
C LYS A 106 11.71 2.10 -5.70
N ILE A 107 10.50 2.59 -5.89
CA ILE A 107 9.43 2.56 -4.90
C ILE A 107 8.54 1.36 -5.20
N LEU A 108 8.54 0.40 -4.28
CA LEU A 108 7.84 -0.88 -4.42
C LEU A 108 6.65 -0.95 -3.48
N SER A 109 5.66 -1.76 -3.82
CA SER A 109 4.63 -2.20 -2.86
C SER A 109 4.82 -3.65 -2.47
N CYS A 110 4.45 -3.99 -1.23
CA CYS A 110 4.35 -5.36 -0.76
C CYS A 110 3.00 -5.54 -0.07
N GLY A 111 2.15 -6.42 -0.57
CA GLY A 111 0.81 -6.59 -0.01
C GLY A 111 0.38 -8.03 0.14
N PHE A 112 -0.50 -8.27 1.13
CA PHE A 112 -1.00 -9.58 1.51
C PHE A 112 -2.52 -9.62 1.46
N SER A 113 -3.14 -10.66 0.87
CA SER A 113 -4.59 -10.82 0.81
C SER A 113 -5.28 -9.55 0.26
N ALA A 114 -6.12 -8.87 1.05
CA ALA A 114 -6.73 -7.57 0.70
C ALA A 114 -5.67 -6.47 0.44
N GLY A 115 -4.60 -6.42 1.25
CA GLY A 115 -3.46 -5.53 0.98
C GLY A 115 -2.70 -5.91 -0.30
N GLY A 116 -2.71 -7.19 -0.67
CA GLY A 116 -2.21 -7.67 -1.96
C GLY A 116 -3.07 -7.19 -3.14
N HIS A 117 -4.40 -7.14 -2.97
CA HIS A 117 -5.32 -6.51 -3.92
C HIS A 117 -4.97 -5.02 -4.08
N LEU A 118 -4.81 -4.29 -2.97
CA LEU A 118 -4.43 -2.88 -2.98
C LEU A 118 -3.08 -2.66 -3.66
N ALA A 119 -2.05 -3.45 -3.31
CA ALA A 119 -0.72 -3.35 -3.90
C ALA A 119 -0.74 -3.59 -5.42
N LEU A 120 -1.53 -4.56 -5.89
CA LEU A 120 -1.73 -4.83 -7.31
C LEU A 120 -2.48 -3.68 -7.99
N ALA A 121 -3.57 -3.20 -7.39
CA ALA A 121 -4.32 -2.05 -7.92
C ALA A 121 -3.44 -0.80 -8.04
N ALA A 122 -2.56 -0.55 -7.07
CA ALA A 122 -1.63 0.57 -7.10
C ALA A 122 -0.66 0.53 -8.30
N GLY A 123 -0.19 -0.66 -8.66
CA GLY A 123 0.64 -0.82 -9.86
C GLY A 123 -0.11 -0.67 -11.18
N LEU A 124 -1.38 -1.04 -11.20
CA LEU A 124 -2.21 -1.03 -12.41
C LEU A 124 -2.95 0.30 -12.62
N MET A 125 -3.50 0.88 -11.55
CA MET A 125 -4.56 1.89 -11.64
C MET A 125 -4.26 3.20 -10.91
N ALA A 126 -3.36 3.23 -9.92
CA ALA A 126 -3.08 4.45 -9.18
C ALA A 126 -2.53 5.56 -10.10
N GLU A 127 -2.79 6.81 -9.76
CA GLU A 127 -2.20 7.97 -10.44
C GLU A 127 -0.67 7.97 -10.27
N ASN A 128 -0.22 7.84 -9.02
CA ASN A 128 1.19 7.62 -8.71
C ASN A 128 1.44 6.11 -8.57
N LYS A 129 1.88 5.48 -9.66
CA LYS A 129 2.16 4.04 -9.68
C LYS A 129 3.46 3.69 -8.97
N VAL A 130 3.51 2.52 -8.37
CA VAL A 130 4.74 1.91 -7.87
C VAL A 130 5.60 1.39 -9.04
N ASN A 131 6.91 1.24 -8.81
CA ASN A 131 7.84 0.71 -9.81
C ASN A 131 7.89 -0.82 -9.83
N GLY A 132 7.34 -1.48 -8.83
CA GLY A 132 7.23 -2.93 -8.76
C GLY A 132 6.38 -3.38 -7.58
N MET A 133 5.93 -4.63 -7.63
CA MET A 133 5.00 -5.20 -6.66
C MET A 133 5.48 -6.56 -6.16
N ILE A 134 5.30 -6.81 -4.86
CA ILE A 134 5.51 -8.10 -4.21
C ILE A 134 4.16 -8.51 -3.63
N LEU A 135 3.59 -9.61 -4.13
CA LEU A 135 2.23 -10.00 -3.82
C LEU A 135 2.22 -11.33 -3.06
N GLY A 136 1.80 -11.29 -1.80
CA GLY A 136 1.56 -12.47 -0.98
C GLY A 136 0.08 -12.83 -1.01
N TYR A 137 -0.28 -13.97 -1.60
CA TYR A 137 -1.67 -14.48 -1.72
C TYR A 137 -2.73 -13.38 -1.95
N PRO A 138 -2.55 -12.53 -2.99
CA PRO A 138 -3.42 -11.39 -3.22
C PRO A 138 -4.86 -11.81 -3.55
N ALA A 139 -5.84 -11.06 -3.07
CA ALA A 139 -7.22 -11.22 -3.50
C ALA A 139 -7.43 -10.57 -4.88
N VAL A 140 -6.94 -11.20 -5.94
CA VAL A 140 -6.94 -10.62 -7.31
C VAL A 140 -8.36 -10.39 -7.83
N THR A 141 -9.30 -11.23 -7.39
CA THR A 141 -10.74 -11.10 -7.65
C THR A 141 -11.50 -11.06 -6.33
N ILE A 142 -12.57 -10.29 -6.28
CA ILE A 142 -13.47 -10.21 -5.12
C ILE A 142 -14.86 -10.60 -5.61
N PRO A 143 -15.23 -11.90 -5.50
CA PRO A 143 -16.50 -12.38 -6.02
C PRO A 143 -17.69 -11.85 -5.20
N ASN A 144 -18.81 -11.60 -5.87
CA ASN A 144 -20.07 -11.35 -5.22
C ASN A 144 -20.64 -12.67 -4.68
N MET A 145 -20.47 -12.92 -3.39
CA MET A 145 -20.96 -14.12 -2.71
C MET A 145 -21.48 -13.79 -1.31
N PRO A 146 -22.39 -14.59 -0.74
CA PRO A 146 -22.86 -14.37 0.62
C PRO A 146 -21.70 -14.25 1.62
N GLY A 147 -21.67 -13.17 2.39
CA GLY A 147 -20.59 -12.88 3.34
C GLY A 147 -19.33 -12.24 2.76
N ALA A 148 -19.35 -11.81 1.50
CA ALA A 148 -18.25 -11.10 0.86
C ALA A 148 -18.17 -9.63 1.31
N PHE A 149 -17.83 -9.40 2.58
CA PHE A 149 -17.75 -8.04 3.15
C PHE A 149 -16.79 -7.11 2.40
N MET A 150 -15.71 -7.63 1.83
CA MET A 150 -14.73 -6.82 1.09
C MET A 150 -15.40 -5.97 0.01
N LEU A 151 -16.29 -6.56 -0.77
CA LEU A 151 -16.96 -5.87 -1.86
C LEU A 151 -17.93 -4.78 -1.33
N GLN A 152 -18.64 -5.07 -0.24
CA GLN A 152 -19.52 -4.10 0.42
C GLN A 152 -18.72 -2.90 0.94
N LEU A 153 -17.59 -3.13 1.57
CA LEU A 153 -16.73 -2.08 2.12
C LEU A 153 -16.14 -1.21 1.01
N LEU A 154 -15.62 -1.82 -0.05
CA LEU A 154 -15.01 -1.08 -1.17
C LEU A 154 -16.02 -0.28 -1.98
N THR A 155 -17.26 -0.78 -2.13
CA THR A 155 -18.32 -0.06 -2.84
C THR A 155 -19.06 0.95 -1.96
N GLY A 156 -19.04 0.75 -0.63
CA GLY A 156 -19.89 1.49 0.30
C GLY A 156 -21.37 1.05 0.26
N LYS A 157 -21.69 -0.08 -0.40
CA LYS A 157 -23.06 -0.58 -0.60
C LYS A 157 -23.33 -1.76 0.34
N LYS A 158 -24.53 -1.82 0.92
CA LYS A 158 -24.98 -2.98 1.69
C LYS A 158 -25.33 -4.17 0.79
N GLU A 159 -25.89 -3.89 -0.38
CA GLU A 159 -26.21 -4.84 -1.41
C GLU A 159 -25.30 -4.61 -2.60
N VAL A 160 -24.59 -5.64 -3.03
CA VAL A 160 -23.60 -5.59 -4.11
C VAL A 160 -24.03 -6.49 -5.26
N THR A 161 -23.61 -6.13 -6.46
CA THR A 161 -23.95 -6.83 -7.71
C THR A 161 -22.72 -7.48 -8.32
N ASP A 162 -22.91 -8.31 -9.33
CA ASP A 162 -21.82 -8.90 -10.11
C ASP A 162 -21.03 -7.81 -10.87
N GLU A 163 -21.69 -6.71 -11.26
CA GLU A 163 -21.05 -5.56 -11.88
C GLU A 163 -20.09 -4.86 -10.88
N ASP A 164 -20.51 -4.73 -9.63
CA ASP A 164 -19.65 -4.25 -8.56
C ASP A 164 -18.42 -5.16 -8.38
N ALA A 165 -18.60 -6.49 -8.41
CA ALA A 165 -17.50 -7.46 -8.32
C ALA A 165 -16.54 -7.32 -9.50
N GLU A 166 -17.04 -7.10 -10.71
CA GLU A 166 -16.23 -6.93 -11.91
C GLU A 166 -15.41 -5.64 -11.88
N GLN A 167 -15.92 -4.58 -11.25
CA GLN A 167 -15.18 -3.33 -11.06
C GLN A 167 -13.87 -3.55 -10.29
N PHE A 168 -13.87 -4.44 -9.29
CA PHE A 168 -12.72 -4.77 -8.44
C PHE A 168 -11.97 -6.04 -8.90
N ASN A 169 -12.33 -6.60 -10.05
CA ASN A 169 -11.61 -7.70 -10.68
C ASN A 169 -10.34 -7.18 -11.37
N LEU A 170 -9.20 -7.41 -10.76
CA LEU A 170 -7.93 -6.90 -11.28
C LEU A 170 -7.33 -7.78 -12.39
N LEU A 171 -7.82 -9.02 -12.59
CA LEU A 171 -7.36 -9.86 -13.70
C LEU A 171 -7.57 -9.20 -15.05
N ASN A 172 -8.71 -8.53 -15.23
CA ASN A 172 -9.06 -7.88 -16.50
C ASN A 172 -8.32 -6.57 -16.75
N LYS A 173 -7.50 -6.13 -15.79
CA LYS A 173 -6.69 -4.90 -15.87
C LYS A 173 -5.22 -5.19 -16.10
N ILE A 174 -4.83 -6.49 -16.10
CA ILE A 174 -3.46 -6.93 -16.41
C ILE A 174 -3.36 -7.05 -17.94
N THR A 175 -2.53 -6.21 -18.55
CA THR A 175 -2.25 -6.20 -20.00
C THR A 175 -0.84 -6.65 -20.29
#